data_b8969149d3879d8d203fe9bb2d12f27a
#
_entry.id   b8969149d3879d8d203fe9bb2d12f27a
#
_cell.length_a   1.000
_cell.length_b   1.000
_cell.length_c   1.000
_cell.angle_alpha   90.00
_cell.angle_beta   90.00
_cell.angle_gamma   90.00
#
_symmetry.space_group_name_H-M   'P 1'
#
loop_
_entity.id
_entity.type
_entity.pdbx_description
1 polymer ?
#
loop_
_entity_poly.entity_id
_entity_poly.type
_entity_poly.pdbx_seq_one_letter_code
_entity_poly.pdbx_strand_id
1 'polypeptide(L)'
;MNVSENNKIFVDKKLINRSTDTQIYIFHKPRGCLVTHNDPSNRKTIFDFINKKYRNLITVGRLDYNSEGLLILTNDGQLKREFELPKNNYQREYKVKIQGKITDFIISKISKGITVKGQKYKSIEIKKINETNTYTWIRMILTEGKNREIRKIFDSLNMTVTRLIR
;
A
#
# COMPACT_ATOMS: atom_id res chain seq x y z
N MET A 1 16.72 17.70 -21.17
CA MET A 1 18.17 17.45 -21.01
C MET A 1 18.32 16.07 -20.37
N ASN A 2 18.99 15.14 -21.02
CA ASN A 2 19.27 13.81 -20.46
C ASN A 2 20.59 13.85 -19.71
N VAL A 3 20.62 13.35 -18.49
CA VAL A 3 21.80 13.32 -17.61
C VAL A 3 22.31 11.88 -17.53
N SER A 4 23.59 11.66 -17.79
CA SER A 4 24.29 10.38 -17.64
C SER A 4 24.98 10.30 -16.28
N GLU A 5 25.47 9.11 -15.91
CA GLU A 5 26.15 8.88 -14.63
C GLU A 5 27.43 9.69 -14.45
N ASN A 6 28.08 10.05 -15.57
CA ASN A 6 29.32 10.80 -15.58
C ASN A 6 29.15 12.33 -15.51
N ASN A 7 27.89 12.81 -15.52
CA ASN A 7 27.64 14.26 -15.48
C ASN A 7 27.75 14.80 -14.06
N LYS A 8 28.55 15.84 -13.89
CA LYS A 8 28.61 16.62 -12.64
C LYS A 8 27.43 17.58 -12.60
N ILE A 9 26.59 17.46 -11.58
CA ILE A 9 25.39 18.30 -11.39
C ILE A 9 25.69 19.30 -10.28
N PHE A 10 25.43 20.58 -10.56
CA PHE A 10 25.55 21.65 -9.58
C PHE A 10 24.20 22.28 -9.33
N VAL A 11 23.89 22.54 -8.07
CA VAL A 11 22.73 23.36 -7.64
C VAL A 11 23.32 24.49 -6.77
N ASP A 12 23.00 25.74 -7.12
CA ASP A 12 23.54 26.93 -6.45
C ASP A 12 25.06 26.88 -6.27
N LYS A 13 25.79 26.51 -7.34
CA LYS A 13 27.24 26.32 -7.39
C LYS A 13 27.79 25.22 -6.48
N LYS A 14 26.95 24.42 -5.83
CA LYS A 14 27.40 23.27 -5.03
C LYS A 14 27.28 22.00 -5.86
N LEU A 15 28.35 21.22 -5.92
CA LEU A 15 28.34 19.89 -6.54
C LEU A 15 27.39 18.95 -5.73
N ILE A 16 26.45 18.36 -6.42
CA ILE A 16 25.60 17.32 -5.83
C ILE A 16 26.29 15.99 -6.03
N ASN A 17 26.69 15.35 -4.94
CA ASN A 17 27.13 13.97 -4.95
C ASN A 17 25.89 13.06 -4.96
N ARG A 18 25.81 12.17 -5.95
CA ARG A 18 24.79 11.12 -5.96
C ARG A 18 25.10 10.17 -4.81
N SER A 19 24.12 9.96 -3.91
CA SER A 19 24.22 8.85 -2.96
C SER A 19 24.15 7.55 -3.78
N THR A 20 25.21 6.74 -3.72
CA THR A 20 25.30 5.48 -4.46
C THR A 20 24.63 4.33 -3.71
N ASP A 21 24.42 4.47 -2.40
CA ASP A 21 23.91 3.39 -1.57
C ASP A 21 22.39 3.45 -1.50
N THR A 22 21.74 2.44 -2.07
CA THR A 22 20.29 2.24 -1.93
C THR A 22 19.96 1.88 -0.48
N GLN A 23 19.10 2.68 0.14
CA GLN A 23 18.62 2.47 1.49
C GLN A 23 17.15 2.06 1.46
N ILE A 24 16.80 1.05 2.26
CA ILE A 24 15.44 0.56 2.41
C ILE A 24 15.08 0.59 3.90
N TYR A 25 13.96 1.22 4.22
CA TYR A 25 13.42 1.27 5.57
C TYR A 25 12.02 0.68 5.61
N ILE A 26 11.74 -0.07 6.64
CA ILE A 26 10.43 -0.64 6.93
C ILE A 26 9.76 0.22 7.99
N PHE A 27 8.54 0.67 7.69
CA PHE A 27 7.72 1.44 8.60
C PHE A 27 6.36 0.76 8.78
N HIS A 28 5.94 0.57 10.03
CA HIS A 28 4.57 0.16 10.33
C HIS A 28 3.68 1.40 10.38
N LYS A 29 2.98 1.68 9.27
CA LYS A 29 2.07 2.81 9.19
C LYS A 29 0.89 2.63 10.15
N PRO A 30 0.63 3.56 11.08
CA PRO A 30 -0.58 3.54 11.90
C PRO A 30 -1.81 3.95 11.09
N ARG A 31 -3.00 3.69 11.63
CA ARG A 31 -4.25 4.26 11.11
C ARG A 31 -4.31 5.76 11.39
N GLY A 32 -5.13 6.49 10.63
CA GLY A 32 -5.38 7.91 10.88
C GLY A 32 -4.26 8.84 10.41
N CYS A 33 -3.41 8.39 9.45
CA CYS A 33 -2.46 9.28 8.78
C CYS A 33 -2.37 9.00 7.28
N LEU A 34 -2.02 10.03 6.54
CA LEU A 34 -1.86 10.01 5.08
C LEU A 34 -0.44 9.62 4.67
N VAL A 35 -0.31 8.99 3.51
CA VAL A 35 0.99 8.71 2.88
C VAL A 35 1.28 9.82 1.87
N THR A 36 1.70 10.98 2.39
CA THR A 36 2.09 12.16 1.60
C THR A 36 3.07 13.01 2.40
N HIS A 37 3.91 13.79 1.72
CA HIS A 37 4.81 14.78 2.34
C HIS A 37 4.04 16.00 2.83
N ASN A 38 2.98 16.39 2.13
CA ASN A 38 2.17 17.55 2.48
C ASN A 38 0.69 17.24 2.27
N ASP A 39 -0.16 17.80 3.15
CA ASP A 39 -1.61 17.75 3.05
C ASP A 39 -2.20 19.16 3.21
N PRO A 40 -2.95 19.66 2.21
CA PRO A 40 -3.54 20.99 2.28
C PRO A 40 -4.49 21.21 3.47
N SER A 41 -5.08 20.13 4.00
CA SER A 41 -5.98 20.14 5.15
C SER A 41 -5.28 19.93 6.48
N ASN A 42 -3.95 19.95 6.53
CA ASN A 42 -3.13 19.76 7.74
C ASN A 42 -3.46 18.49 8.55
N ARG A 43 -3.95 17.44 7.88
CA ARG A 43 -4.14 16.13 8.52
C ARG A 43 -2.79 15.46 8.75
N LYS A 44 -2.70 14.63 9.78
CA LYS A 44 -1.48 13.87 10.07
C LYS A 44 -1.02 13.04 8.87
N THR A 45 0.27 13.09 8.61
CA THR A 45 0.95 12.30 7.58
C THR A 45 1.87 11.27 8.24
N ILE A 46 2.41 10.33 7.46
CA ILE A 46 3.41 9.37 7.98
C ILE A 46 4.67 10.09 8.50
N PHE A 47 5.02 11.26 7.93
CA PHE A 47 6.21 12.01 8.30
C PHE A 47 6.11 12.72 9.67
N ASP A 48 4.91 12.74 10.28
CA ASP A 48 4.72 13.16 11.66
C ASP A 48 5.11 12.07 12.67
N PHE A 49 5.24 10.82 12.20
CA PHE A 49 5.60 9.65 13.00
C PHE A 49 7.04 9.18 12.75
N ILE A 50 7.72 9.72 11.74
CA ILE A 50 9.05 9.31 11.31
C ILE A 50 10.07 10.37 11.75
N ASN A 51 11.26 9.94 12.19
CA ASN A 51 12.34 10.85 12.55
C ASN A 51 12.68 11.79 11.37
N LYS A 52 12.95 13.07 11.68
CA LYS A 52 13.24 14.12 10.69
C LYS A 52 14.33 13.74 9.69
N LYS A 53 15.34 12.96 10.10
CA LYS A 53 16.44 12.49 9.23
C LYS A 53 15.98 11.62 8.06
N TYR A 54 14.77 11.04 8.14
CA TYR A 54 14.21 10.18 7.09
C TYR A 54 13.14 10.87 6.24
N ARG A 55 12.92 12.17 6.42
CA ARG A 55 11.86 12.89 5.69
C ARG A 55 12.11 13.05 4.20
N ASN A 56 13.34 12.89 3.76
CA ASN A 56 13.73 12.90 2.35
C ASN A 56 13.50 11.57 1.63
N LEU A 57 13.13 10.52 2.36
CA LEU A 57 12.81 9.23 1.76
C LEU A 57 11.47 9.27 1.04
N ILE A 58 11.36 8.49 -0.02
CA ILE A 58 10.14 8.29 -0.80
C ILE A 58 9.46 6.98 -0.40
N THR A 59 8.14 6.95 -0.43
CA THR A 59 7.36 5.75 -0.11
C THR A 59 7.19 4.86 -1.33
N VAL A 60 7.30 3.54 -1.13
CA VAL A 60 6.96 2.52 -2.12
C VAL A 60 5.47 2.19 -1.98
N GLY A 61 4.69 2.73 -2.89
CA GLY A 61 3.24 2.66 -2.83
C GLY A 61 2.64 3.48 -1.70
N ARG A 62 1.35 3.26 -1.48
CA ARG A 62 0.58 3.96 -0.44
C ARG A 62 -0.32 2.98 0.29
N LEU A 63 -0.71 3.38 1.49
CA LEU A 63 -1.83 2.81 2.24
C LEU A 63 -2.86 3.90 2.51
N ASP A 64 -4.13 3.55 2.46
CA ASP A 64 -5.22 4.47 2.76
C ASP A 64 -5.14 4.99 4.20
N TYR A 65 -5.83 6.10 4.48
CA TYR A 65 -5.92 6.73 5.80
C TYR A 65 -6.25 5.73 6.92
N ASN A 66 -7.27 4.88 6.69
CA ASN A 66 -7.74 3.87 7.64
C ASN A 66 -7.09 2.48 7.48
N SER A 67 -6.01 2.37 6.69
CA SER A 67 -5.23 1.14 6.56
C SER A 67 -3.94 1.27 7.35
N GLU A 68 -3.42 0.15 7.84
CA GLU A 68 -2.21 0.07 8.66
C GLU A 68 -1.25 -1.02 8.15
N GLY A 69 -0.05 -1.06 8.70
CA GLY A 69 0.92 -2.12 8.43
C GLY A 69 2.09 -1.68 7.57
N LEU A 70 2.65 -2.62 6.83
CA LEU A 70 3.91 -2.46 6.11
C LEU A 70 3.88 -1.34 5.08
N LEU A 71 4.76 -0.36 5.24
CA LEU A 71 5.10 0.66 4.26
C LEU A 71 6.62 0.70 4.12
N ILE A 72 7.11 0.57 2.89
CA ILE A 72 8.53 0.65 2.57
C ILE A 72 8.86 2.09 2.19
N LEU A 73 9.98 2.61 2.70
CA LEU A 73 10.56 3.88 2.29
C LEU A 73 11.97 3.63 1.74
N THR A 74 12.36 4.41 0.75
CA THR A 74 13.70 4.32 0.13
C THR A 74 14.18 5.68 -0.35
N ASN A 75 15.46 5.80 -0.60
CA ASN A 75 16.07 6.93 -1.32
C ASN A 75 16.19 6.66 -2.83
N ASP A 76 15.80 5.45 -3.29
CA ASP A 76 15.97 5.01 -4.67
C ASP A 76 14.63 5.00 -5.42
N GLY A 77 14.50 5.91 -6.40
CA GLY A 77 13.31 6.05 -7.24
C GLY A 77 13.14 4.90 -8.23
N GLN A 78 14.22 4.24 -8.67
CA GLN A 78 14.16 3.10 -9.58
C GLN A 78 13.61 1.88 -8.84
N LEU A 79 14.13 1.61 -7.65
CA LEU A 79 13.64 0.56 -6.76
C LEU A 79 12.15 0.77 -6.44
N LYS A 80 11.74 2.01 -6.08
CA LYS A 80 10.33 2.34 -5.89
C LYS A 80 9.50 1.97 -7.11
N ARG A 81 9.92 2.41 -8.30
CA ARG A 81 9.21 2.12 -9.56
C ARG A 81 9.09 0.63 -9.82
N GLU A 82 10.16 -0.13 -9.56
CA GLU A 82 10.15 -1.59 -9.72
C GLU A 82 9.07 -2.24 -8.86
N PHE A 83 8.99 -1.91 -7.58
CA PHE A 83 7.98 -2.45 -6.66
C PHE A 83 6.54 -1.99 -6.98
N GLU A 84 6.36 -0.82 -7.58
CA GLU A 84 5.03 -0.28 -7.89
C GLU A 84 4.47 -0.79 -9.22
N LEU A 85 5.32 -1.15 -10.19
CA LEU A 85 4.87 -1.55 -11.53
C LEU A 85 4.01 -2.83 -11.49
N PRO A 86 2.76 -2.78 -12.01
CA PRO A 86 1.85 -3.94 -11.99
C PRO A 86 2.38 -5.15 -12.76
N LYS A 87 3.24 -4.93 -13.77
CA LYS A 87 3.84 -6.01 -14.58
C LYS A 87 4.72 -6.96 -13.75
N ASN A 88 5.29 -6.49 -12.66
CA ASN A 88 6.19 -7.27 -11.81
C ASN A 88 5.43 -8.19 -10.85
N ASN A 89 4.10 -8.07 -10.76
CA ASN A 89 3.20 -8.95 -10.01
C ASN A 89 3.61 -9.20 -8.55
N TYR A 90 4.27 -8.23 -7.90
CA TYR A 90 4.61 -8.36 -6.48
C TYR A 90 3.36 -8.60 -5.65
N GLN A 91 3.40 -9.65 -4.87
CA GLN A 91 2.32 -10.02 -3.97
C GLN A 91 2.22 -9.05 -2.80
N ARG A 92 0.99 -8.67 -2.48
CA ARG A 92 0.65 -7.84 -1.32
C ARG A 92 -0.28 -8.62 -0.44
N GLU A 93 0.23 -8.99 0.72
CA GLU A 93 -0.55 -9.74 1.71
C GLU A 93 -1.26 -8.79 2.67
N TYR A 94 -2.54 -9.06 2.90
CA TYR A 94 -3.38 -8.30 3.82
C TYR A 94 -4.07 -9.21 4.82
N LYS A 95 -4.10 -8.78 6.08
CA LYS A 95 -4.99 -9.31 7.11
C LYS A 95 -6.18 -8.38 7.23
N VAL A 96 -7.37 -8.92 6.98
CA VAL A 96 -8.62 -8.13 6.85
C VAL A 96 -9.62 -8.59 7.90
N LYS A 97 -10.13 -7.65 8.70
CA LYS A 97 -11.23 -7.89 9.64
C LYS A 97 -12.52 -7.42 9.00
N ILE A 98 -13.47 -8.32 8.88
CA ILE A 98 -14.80 -8.11 8.31
C ILE A 98 -15.83 -8.23 9.41
N GLN A 99 -16.81 -7.34 9.43
CA GLN A 99 -17.95 -7.45 10.33
C GLN A 99 -18.83 -8.63 9.93
N GLY A 100 -19.21 -9.48 10.89
CA GLY A 100 -20.02 -10.67 10.65
C GLY A 100 -19.24 -11.87 10.11
N LYS A 101 -19.97 -12.86 9.63
CA LYS A 101 -19.44 -14.09 9.05
C LYS A 101 -19.32 -13.99 7.54
N ILE A 102 -18.29 -14.62 6.97
CA ILE A 102 -18.10 -14.71 5.53
C ILE A 102 -18.39 -16.16 5.08
N THR A 103 -19.25 -16.31 4.08
CA THR A 103 -19.59 -17.62 3.51
C THR A 103 -18.53 -18.08 2.51
N ASP A 104 -18.40 -19.39 2.32
CA ASP A 104 -17.48 -19.95 1.33
C ASP A 104 -17.88 -19.58 -0.11
N PHE A 105 -19.17 -19.32 -0.35
CA PHE A 105 -19.66 -18.79 -1.61
C PHE A 105 -19.04 -17.41 -1.92
N ILE A 106 -19.03 -16.50 -0.94
CA ILE A 106 -18.41 -15.16 -1.08
C ILE A 106 -16.91 -15.28 -1.32
N ILE A 107 -16.23 -16.14 -0.57
CA ILE A 107 -14.80 -16.41 -0.75
C ILE A 107 -14.54 -16.90 -2.18
N SER A 108 -15.27 -17.92 -2.64
CA SER A 108 -15.12 -18.46 -3.99
C SER A 108 -15.38 -17.41 -5.08
N LYS A 109 -16.40 -16.55 -4.89
CA LYS A 109 -16.72 -15.47 -5.82
C LYS A 109 -15.59 -14.47 -5.97
N ILE A 110 -14.99 -14.04 -4.85
CA ILE A 110 -13.87 -13.08 -4.87
C ILE A 110 -12.60 -13.75 -5.40
N SER A 111 -12.35 -15.01 -5.05
CA SER A 111 -11.13 -15.74 -5.47
C SER A 111 -11.05 -15.93 -6.99
N LYS A 112 -12.17 -16.01 -7.69
CA LYS A 112 -12.23 -16.09 -9.16
C LYS A 112 -12.05 -14.73 -9.86
N GLY A 113 -12.00 -13.66 -9.08
CA GLY A 113 -12.07 -12.28 -9.57
C GLY A 113 -13.52 -11.78 -9.67
N ILE A 114 -13.69 -10.49 -9.47
CA ILE A 114 -15.00 -9.86 -9.40
C ILE A 114 -15.03 -8.53 -10.14
N THR A 115 -16.17 -8.21 -10.75
CA THR A 115 -16.41 -6.88 -11.33
C THR A 115 -17.32 -6.08 -10.40
N VAL A 116 -16.87 -4.89 -10.02
CA VAL A 116 -17.61 -3.96 -9.15
C VAL A 116 -17.73 -2.62 -9.84
N LYS A 117 -18.95 -2.16 -10.09
CA LYS A 117 -19.25 -0.88 -10.76
C LYS A 117 -18.44 -0.68 -12.04
N GLY A 118 -18.37 -1.71 -12.91
CA GLY A 118 -17.62 -1.70 -14.15
C GLY A 118 -16.10 -1.91 -14.03
N GLN A 119 -15.55 -1.86 -12.82
CA GLN A 119 -14.13 -2.13 -12.57
C GLN A 119 -13.91 -3.63 -12.33
N LYS A 120 -13.13 -4.28 -13.21
CA LYS A 120 -12.73 -5.68 -13.04
C LYS A 120 -11.54 -5.78 -12.07
N TYR A 121 -11.63 -6.67 -11.09
CA TYR A 121 -10.58 -7.06 -10.16
C TYR A 121 -10.10 -8.47 -10.48
N LYS A 122 -8.78 -8.69 -10.40
CA LYS A 122 -8.17 -10.00 -10.63
C LYS A 122 -8.58 -11.01 -9.56
N SER A 123 -8.23 -12.27 -9.79
CA SER A 123 -8.32 -13.32 -8.78
C SER A 123 -7.49 -12.96 -7.54
N ILE A 124 -8.03 -13.27 -6.35
CA ILE A 124 -7.42 -12.97 -5.05
C ILE A 124 -7.38 -14.25 -4.25
N GLU A 125 -6.19 -14.63 -3.76
CA GLU A 125 -6.11 -15.72 -2.79
C GLU A 125 -6.71 -15.28 -1.46
N ILE A 126 -7.67 -16.06 -0.93
CA ILE A 126 -8.34 -15.76 0.34
C ILE A 126 -8.31 -17.00 1.22
N LYS A 127 -7.94 -16.80 2.50
CA LYS A 127 -8.01 -17.84 3.53
C LYS A 127 -8.61 -17.27 4.81
N LYS A 128 -9.59 -17.97 5.39
CA LYS A 128 -10.09 -17.65 6.73
C LYS A 128 -8.98 -17.92 7.76
N ILE A 129 -8.79 -16.98 8.70
CA ILE A 129 -7.86 -17.12 9.82
C ILE A 129 -8.64 -17.48 11.08
N ASN A 130 -9.68 -16.69 11.38
CA ASN A 130 -10.51 -16.84 12.57
C ASN A 130 -11.91 -16.27 12.30
N GLU A 131 -12.94 -16.87 12.87
CA GLU A 131 -14.32 -16.42 12.76
C GLU A 131 -15.00 -16.47 14.12
N THR A 132 -15.76 -15.44 14.44
CA THR A 132 -16.64 -15.34 15.61
C THR A 132 -18.05 -15.01 15.15
N ASN A 133 -19.00 -14.88 16.08
CA ASN A 133 -20.35 -14.44 15.74
C ASN A 133 -20.42 -12.99 15.22
N THR A 134 -19.43 -12.15 15.56
CA THR A 134 -19.44 -10.71 15.27
C THR A 134 -18.46 -10.28 14.19
N TYR A 135 -17.45 -11.08 13.91
CA TYR A 135 -16.44 -10.76 12.88
C TYR A 135 -15.73 -11.99 12.35
N THR A 136 -15.17 -11.82 11.15
CA THR A 136 -14.25 -12.79 10.54
C THR A 136 -12.93 -12.12 10.20
N TRP A 137 -11.81 -12.77 10.55
CA TRP A 137 -10.49 -12.42 10.03
C TRP A 137 -10.14 -13.31 8.84
N ILE A 138 -9.72 -12.69 7.77
CA ILE A 138 -9.21 -13.37 6.57
C ILE A 138 -7.81 -12.86 6.20
N ARG A 139 -7.05 -13.71 5.53
CA ARG A 139 -5.83 -13.38 4.81
C ARG A 139 -6.17 -13.22 3.34
N MET A 140 -5.68 -12.18 2.70
CA MET A 140 -5.84 -11.93 1.27
C MET A 140 -4.50 -11.65 0.63
N ILE A 141 -4.22 -12.26 -0.54
CA ILE A 141 -3.02 -11.96 -1.34
C ILE A 141 -3.46 -11.41 -2.68
N LEU A 142 -2.99 -10.20 -2.99
CA LEU A 142 -3.29 -9.46 -4.20
C LEU A 142 -2.00 -9.23 -5.01
N THR A 143 -2.09 -9.28 -6.32
CA THR A 143 -1.00 -8.95 -7.26
C THR A 143 -1.19 -7.58 -7.91
N GLU A 144 -2.35 -6.95 -7.72
CA GLU A 144 -2.64 -5.57 -8.15
C GLU A 144 -2.88 -4.67 -6.93
N GLY A 145 -2.90 -3.37 -7.15
CA GLY A 145 -3.05 -2.39 -6.05
C GLY A 145 -3.99 -1.27 -6.47
N LYS A 146 -5.19 -1.62 -6.93
CA LYS A 146 -6.20 -0.63 -7.31
C LYS A 146 -6.69 0.14 -6.11
N ASN A 147 -7.11 1.38 -6.35
CA ASN A 147 -7.55 2.27 -5.28
C ASN A 147 -8.67 1.64 -4.45
N ARG A 148 -8.41 1.46 -3.14
CA ARG A 148 -9.33 0.91 -2.14
C ARG A 148 -9.96 -0.44 -2.55
N GLU A 149 -9.20 -1.28 -3.26
CA GLU A 149 -9.66 -2.51 -3.90
C GLU A 149 -10.42 -3.41 -2.93
N ILE A 150 -9.80 -3.82 -1.83
CA ILE A 150 -10.39 -4.71 -0.83
C ILE A 150 -11.69 -4.11 -0.28
N ARG A 151 -11.70 -2.81 0.08
CA ARG A 151 -12.90 -2.16 0.63
C ARG A 151 -14.02 -2.09 -0.39
N LYS A 152 -13.73 -1.73 -1.64
CA LYS A 152 -14.74 -1.67 -2.71
C LYS A 152 -15.35 -3.04 -3.01
N ILE A 153 -14.54 -4.10 -2.98
CA ILE A 153 -15.03 -5.47 -3.17
C ILE A 153 -16.02 -5.82 -2.06
N PHE A 154 -15.64 -5.65 -0.79
CA PHE A 154 -16.51 -6.00 0.33
C PHE A 154 -17.74 -5.09 0.45
N ASP A 155 -17.60 -3.79 0.21
CA ASP A 155 -18.73 -2.84 0.16
C ASP A 155 -19.77 -3.27 -0.89
N SER A 156 -19.35 -3.78 -2.06
CA SER A 156 -20.26 -4.28 -3.11
C SER A 156 -21.02 -5.56 -2.72
N LEU A 157 -20.56 -6.24 -1.69
CA LEU A 157 -21.17 -7.45 -1.12
C LEU A 157 -21.92 -7.14 0.18
N ASN A 158 -22.17 -5.86 0.48
CA ASN A 158 -22.78 -5.37 1.71
C ASN A 158 -22.03 -5.81 2.99
N MET A 159 -20.69 -5.91 2.92
CA MET A 159 -19.84 -6.31 4.02
C MET A 159 -18.88 -5.18 4.40
N THR A 160 -18.75 -4.92 5.69
CA THR A 160 -17.90 -3.82 6.21
C THR A 160 -16.50 -4.32 6.59
N VAL A 161 -15.46 -3.74 5.99
CA VAL A 161 -14.07 -3.94 6.41
C VAL A 161 -13.75 -2.99 7.57
N THR A 162 -13.67 -3.55 8.79
CA THR A 162 -13.42 -2.77 10.02
C THR A 162 -11.94 -2.55 10.30
N ARG A 163 -11.06 -3.48 9.84
CA ARG A 163 -9.60 -3.35 9.97
C ARG A 163 -8.90 -3.92 8.75
N LEU A 164 -7.84 -3.25 8.28
CA LEU A 164 -7.06 -3.65 7.12
C LEU A 164 -5.58 -3.42 7.41
N ILE A 165 -4.81 -4.52 7.45
CA ILE A 165 -3.38 -4.54 7.78
C ILE A 165 -2.65 -5.15 6.60
N ARG A 166 -1.66 -4.46 6.06
CA ARG A 166 -0.76 -4.98 5.02
C ARG A 166 0.47 -5.61 5.64
#